data_67ff287126f480ac1a806b9bf7cffee8
#
_entry.id   67ff287126f480ac1a806b9bf7cffee8
#
_cell.length_a   1.000
_cell.length_b   1.000
_cell.length_c   1.000
_cell.angle_alpha   90.00
_cell.angle_beta   90.00
_cell.angle_gamma   90.00
#
_symmetry.space_group_name_H-M   'P 1'
#
loop_
_entity.id
_entity.type
_entity.pdbx_description
1 polymer ?
#
loop_
_entity_poly.entity_id
_entity_poly.type
_entity_poly.pdbx_seq_one_letter_code
_entity_poly.pdbx_strand_id
1 'polypeptide(L)'
;MAEPRKEGSRNTASRSPGVAFRLATLLGSATPGFVAHAAALSLGGVGALAMRDERRMVERHQRRVSPHLNALQMQRRINDAFQSYLRYYMETFRLASLSDREIEAGFSVEGFHHIENAHSAGKGVILALPHVGGWEWAGRWIVQRGYKMSAVVEVLESREAYEAFTDARRAMGVDVIPLDDRAGVAVQEALRAGHVVSLLADRDIQRNGVEVEFFGEKTTAPAGPAFFSLRVGAPIVPLAVYFTRRVDGHHAVVRPPLALASRGSLRDDIAKLTQSMIAEFESLIRRAPEQWHLFSPNWPSDPGYSR
;
A
#
# COMPACT_ATOMS: atom_id res chain seq x y z
N MET A 1 41.99 -23.82 38.69
CA MET A 1 42.63 -23.10 37.56
C MET A 1 42.10 -23.78 36.27
N ALA A 2 41.12 -23.19 35.64
CA ALA A 2 40.54 -23.67 34.35
C ALA A 2 40.56 -22.48 33.42
N GLU A 3 41.22 -22.63 32.27
CA GLU A 3 41.36 -21.62 31.24
C GLU A 3 40.01 -21.36 30.53
N PRO A 4 39.71 -20.11 30.11
CA PRO A 4 38.53 -19.79 29.34
C PRO A 4 38.78 -20.13 27.84
N ARG A 5 37.87 -20.92 27.28
CA ARG A 5 37.80 -21.18 25.83
C ARG A 5 37.50 -19.88 25.06
N LYS A 6 38.35 -19.55 24.10
CA LYS A 6 38.13 -18.50 23.10
C LYS A 6 37.00 -18.94 22.16
N GLU A 7 35.86 -18.28 22.25
CA GLU A 7 34.82 -18.32 21.20
C GLU A 7 35.33 -17.56 19.98
N GLY A 8 35.46 -18.29 18.89
CA GLY A 8 35.82 -17.76 17.59
C GLY A 8 34.69 -16.88 17.02
N SER A 9 34.94 -15.59 16.99
CA SER A 9 34.11 -14.63 16.24
C SER A 9 34.07 -15.01 14.76
N ARG A 10 32.97 -15.63 14.31
CA ARG A 10 32.64 -15.71 12.89
C ARG A 10 32.16 -14.33 12.44
N ASN A 11 33.09 -13.59 11.88
CA ASN A 11 32.83 -12.33 11.19
C ASN A 11 32.08 -12.62 9.89
N THR A 12 30.74 -12.82 9.95
CA THR A 12 29.89 -12.72 8.79
C THR A 12 29.71 -11.23 8.53
N ALA A 13 30.39 -10.71 7.53
CA ALA A 13 30.17 -9.38 7.01
C ALA A 13 28.69 -9.25 6.61
N SER A 14 27.86 -8.79 7.53
CA SER A 14 26.50 -8.38 7.26
C SER A 14 26.60 -7.14 6.36
N ARG A 15 26.42 -7.34 5.05
CA ARG A 15 26.16 -6.21 4.16
C ARG A 15 24.94 -5.51 4.71
N SER A 16 25.12 -4.26 5.18
CA SER A 16 24.04 -3.49 5.78
C SER A 16 22.86 -3.44 4.80
N PRO A 17 21.63 -3.76 5.23
CA PRO A 17 20.45 -3.74 4.35
C PRO A 17 20.32 -2.44 3.54
N GLY A 18 20.77 -1.31 4.10
CA GLY A 18 20.75 -0.01 3.46
C GLY A 18 21.61 0.14 2.22
N VAL A 19 22.79 -0.50 2.17
CA VAL A 19 23.63 -0.48 0.96
C VAL A 19 22.95 -1.24 -0.17
N ALA A 20 22.36 -2.40 0.13
CA ALA A 20 21.59 -3.17 -0.86
C ALA A 20 20.37 -2.38 -1.36
N PHE A 21 19.69 -1.65 -0.48
CA PHE A 21 18.55 -0.81 -0.82
C PHE A 21 18.94 0.40 -1.69
N ARG A 22 20.02 1.10 -1.36
CA ARG A 22 20.55 2.21 -2.18
C ARG A 22 21.02 1.74 -3.57
N LEU A 23 21.67 0.57 -3.63
CA LEU A 23 22.04 -0.03 -4.92
C LEU A 23 20.79 -0.43 -5.72
N ALA A 24 19.76 -0.98 -5.08
CA ALA A 24 18.48 -1.29 -5.74
C ALA A 24 17.80 -0.03 -6.28
N THR A 25 17.84 1.09 -5.56
CA THR A 25 17.32 2.39 -6.02
C THR A 25 18.12 2.92 -7.22
N LEU A 26 19.46 2.92 -7.14
CA LEU A 26 20.33 3.39 -8.23
C LEU A 26 20.23 2.51 -9.48
N LEU A 27 20.22 1.19 -9.32
CA LEU A 27 20.07 0.25 -10.43
C LEU A 27 18.64 0.28 -10.96
N GLY A 28 17.63 0.44 -10.09
CA GLY A 28 16.23 0.53 -10.45
C GLY A 28 15.94 1.73 -11.33
N SER A 29 16.47 2.91 -10.99
CA SER A 29 16.26 4.14 -11.77
C SER A 29 16.84 4.08 -13.19
N ALA A 30 17.91 3.30 -13.40
CA ALA A 30 18.54 3.12 -14.71
C ALA A 30 18.00 1.90 -15.50
N THR A 31 17.15 1.08 -14.88
CA THR A 31 16.66 -0.16 -15.51
C THR A 31 15.50 0.13 -16.47
N PRO A 32 15.58 -0.27 -17.77
CA PRO A 32 14.44 -0.16 -18.67
C PRO A 32 13.22 -0.94 -18.16
N GLY A 33 12.00 -0.41 -18.39
CA GLY A 33 10.76 -0.99 -17.88
C GLY A 33 10.54 -2.45 -18.25
N PHE A 34 10.88 -2.83 -19.49
CA PHE A 34 10.75 -4.22 -19.94
C PHE A 34 11.70 -5.17 -19.20
N VAL A 35 12.91 -4.71 -18.82
CA VAL A 35 13.87 -5.51 -18.02
C VAL A 35 13.35 -5.69 -16.59
N ALA A 36 12.85 -4.60 -15.98
CA ALA A 36 12.24 -4.64 -14.66
C ALA A 36 11.03 -5.60 -14.64
N HIS A 37 10.18 -5.51 -15.65
CA HIS A 37 9.02 -6.39 -15.80
C HIS A 37 9.41 -7.86 -15.98
N ALA A 38 10.37 -8.17 -16.87
CA ALA A 38 10.87 -9.53 -17.07
C ALA A 38 11.52 -10.09 -15.81
N ALA A 39 12.28 -9.28 -15.07
CA ALA A 39 12.87 -9.68 -13.80
C ALA A 39 11.81 -9.98 -12.74
N ALA A 40 10.75 -9.16 -12.63
CA ALA A 40 9.63 -9.41 -11.71
C ALA A 40 8.95 -10.75 -12.01
N LEU A 41 8.68 -11.04 -13.28
CA LEU A 41 8.08 -12.31 -13.70
C LEU A 41 8.98 -13.52 -13.40
N SER A 42 10.29 -13.39 -13.64
CA SER A 42 11.23 -14.51 -13.46
C SER A 42 11.57 -14.77 -11.99
N LEU A 43 11.78 -13.71 -11.20
CA LEU A 43 12.25 -13.82 -9.82
C LEU A 43 11.09 -13.96 -8.81
N GLY A 44 9.88 -13.52 -9.14
CA GLY A 44 8.73 -13.63 -8.24
C GLY A 44 8.41 -15.08 -7.85
N GLY A 45 8.51 -16.02 -8.80
CA GLY A 45 8.34 -17.45 -8.51
C GLY A 45 9.42 -18.02 -7.59
N VAL A 46 10.68 -17.56 -7.74
CA VAL A 46 11.79 -17.94 -6.85
C VAL A 46 11.56 -17.38 -5.44
N GLY A 47 11.09 -16.12 -5.34
CA GLY A 47 10.72 -15.52 -4.06
C GLY A 47 9.65 -16.32 -3.33
N ALA A 48 8.62 -16.77 -4.03
CA ALA A 48 7.55 -17.60 -3.47
C ALA A 48 8.06 -18.96 -2.91
N LEU A 49 9.16 -19.48 -3.42
CA LEU A 49 9.77 -20.71 -2.92
C LEU A 49 10.69 -20.46 -1.70
N ALA A 50 11.35 -19.31 -1.66
CA ALA A 50 12.30 -18.94 -0.61
C ALA A 50 11.59 -18.42 0.65
N MET A 51 10.50 -17.67 0.51
CA MET A 51 9.76 -16.97 1.56
C MET A 51 8.55 -17.82 2.00
N ARG A 52 8.79 -18.88 2.77
CA ARG A 52 7.77 -19.89 3.10
C ARG A 52 6.64 -19.38 3.98
N ASP A 53 6.94 -18.51 4.92
CA ASP A 53 5.94 -18.00 5.87
C ASP A 53 5.05 -16.95 5.21
N GLU A 54 5.64 -16.04 4.43
CA GLU A 54 4.92 -15.07 3.61
C GLU A 54 4.04 -15.78 2.57
N ARG A 55 4.55 -16.85 1.95
CA ARG A 55 3.79 -17.68 1.02
C ARG A 55 2.55 -18.29 1.67
N ARG A 56 2.69 -18.85 2.89
CA ARG A 56 1.57 -19.39 3.65
C ARG A 56 0.54 -18.30 3.98
N MET A 57 1.03 -17.10 4.31
CA MET A 57 0.17 -15.96 4.61
C MET A 57 -0.60 -15.52 3.37
N VAL A 58 0.08 -15.34 2.23
CA VAL A 58 -0.57 -15.04 0.94
C VAL A 58 -1.60 -16.11 0.59
N GLU A 59 -1.30 -17.40 0.74
CA GLU A 59 -2.28 -18.46 0.50
C GLU A 59 -3.54 -18.31 1.35
N ARG A 60 -3.40 -18.02 2.66
CA ARG A 60 -4.53 -17.81 3.57
C ARG A 60 -5.40 -16.64 3.12
N HIS A 61 -4.77 -15.51 2.78
CA HIS A 61 -5.46 -14.32 2.31
C HIS A 61 -6.17 -14.58 0.97
N GLN A 62 -5.52 -15.24 0.03
CA GLN A 62 -6.12 -15.60 -1.26
C GLN A 62 -7.30 -16.59 -1.10
N ARG A 63 -7.26 -17.50 -0.11
CA ARG A 63 -8.41 -18.37 0.20
C ARG A 63 -9.61 -17.61 0.75
N ARG A 64 -9.40 -16.55 1.55
CA ARG A 64 -10.50 -15.67 2.00
C ARG A 64 -11.16 -14.96 0.83
N VAL A 65 -10.36 -14.42 -0.09
CA VAL A 65 -10.88 -13.71 -1.28
C VAL A 65 -11.53 -14.66 -2.28
N SER A 66 -10.96 -15.86 -2.46
CA SER A 66 -11.35 -16.83 -3.52
C SER A 66 -11.35 -18.27 -2.98
N PRO A 67 -12.31 -18.66 -2.12
CA PRO A 67 -12.32 -19.97 -1.46
C PRO A 67 -12.53 -21.15 -2.41
N HIS A 68 -13.05 -20.90 -3.62
CA HIS A 68 -13.37 -21.91 -4.62
C HIS A 68 -12.17 -22.38 -5.45
N LEU A 69 -11.00 -21.74 -5.32
CA LEU A 69 -9.81 -22.11 -6.10
C LEU A 69 -9.30 -23.52 -5.72
N ASN A 70 -9.05 -24.35 -6.73
CA ASN A 70 -8.37 -25.62 -6.53
C ASN A 70 -6.86 -25.40 -6.27
N ALA A 71 -6.12 -26.47 -5.92
CA ALA A 71 -4.72 -26.39 -5.53
C ALA A 71 -3.83 -25.78 -6.63
N LEU A 72 -4.05 -26.15 -7.92
CA LEU A 72 -3.26 -25.63 -9.03
C LEU A 72 -3.53 -24.13 -9.28
N GLN A 73 -4.81 -23.74 -9.22
CA GLN A 73 -5.20 -22.33 -9.36
C GLN A 73 -4.63 -21.50 -8.21
N MET A 74 -4.68 -22.01 -6.98
CA MET A 74 -4.11 -21.34 -5.81
C MET A 74 -2.58 -21.19 -5.95
N GLN A 75 -1.89 -22.23 -6.41
CA GLN A 75 -0.45 -22.16 -6.64
C GLN A 75 -0.08 -21.07 -7.66
N ARG A 76 -0.83 -20.95 -8.76
CA ARG A 76 -0.64 -19.89 -9.76
C ARG A 76 -0.91 -18.51 -9.13
N ARG A 77 -2.01 -18.37 -8.41
CA ARG A 77 -2.38 -17.13 -7.72
C ARG A 77 -1.31 -16.64 -6.74
N ILE A 78 -0.70 -17.55 -5.98
CA ILE A 78 0.41 -17.22 -5.07
C ILE A 78 1.62 -16.73 -5.87
N ASN A 79 2.02 -17.43 -6.93
CA ASN A 79 3.13 -17.00 -7.78
C ASN A 79 2.88 -15.60 -8.39
N ASP A 80 1.66 -15.36 -8.90
CA ASP A 80 1.28 -14.08 -9.47
C ASP A 80 1.32 -12.97 -8.40
N ALA A 81 0.96 -13.26 -7.16
CA ALA A 81 1.05 -12.30 -6.05
C ALA A 81 2.49 -11.89 -5.75
N PHE A 82 3.43 -12.85 -5.73
CA PHE A 82 4.86 -12.55 -5.55
C PHE A 82 5.44 -11.78 -6.74
N GLN A 83 5.03 -12.10 -7.96
CA GLN A 83 5.43 -11.36 -9.17
C GLN A 83 4.92 -9.91 -9.11
N SER A 84 3.65 -9.72 -8.74
CA SER A 84 3.04 -8.41 -8.55
C SER A 84 3.76 -7.59 -7.47
N TYR A 85 4.08 -8.22 -6.34
CA TYR A 85 4.79 -7.56 -5.24
C TYR A 85 6.21 -7.12 -5.63
N LEU A 86 6.94 -7.97 -6.35
CA LEU A 86 8.27 -7.61 -6.86
C LEU A 86 8.19 -6.50 -7.92
N ARG A 87 7.18 -6.55 -8.79
CA ARG A 87 6.91 -5.49 -9.77
C ARG A 87 6.70 -4.15 -9.08
N TYR A 88 5.90 -4.10 -8.01
CA TYR A 88 5.69 -2.90 -7.21
C TYR A 88 7.01 -2.26 -6.77
N TYR A 89 7.93 -3.03 -6.16
CA TYR A 89 9.22 -2.50 -5.72
C TYR A 89 10.07 -1.98 -6.88
N MET A 90 10.17 -2.76 -7.96
CA MET A 90 10.99 -2.38 -9.11
C MET A 90 10.48 -1.11 -9.78
N GLU A 91 9.16 -0.95 -9.91
CA GLU A 91 8.57 0.24 -10.49
C GLU A 91 8.67 1.45 -9.56
N THR A 92 8.49 1.28 -8.25
CA THR A 92 8.59 2.36 -7.26
C THR A 92 9.95 3.06 -7.36
N PHE A 93 11.06 2.31 -7.49
CA PHE A 93 12.39 2.90 -7.59
C PHE A 93 12.69 3.55 -8.95
N ARG A 94 11.97 3.16 -10.00
CA ARG A 94 12.08 3.79 -11.32
C ARG A 94 11.25 5.06 -11.47
N LEU A 95 10.17 5.16 -10.71
CA LEU A 95 9.10 6.11 -10.95
C LEU A 95 9.59 7.57 -10.93
N ALA A 96 10.54 7.91 -10.05
CA ALA A 96 11.11 9.26 -9.97
C ALA A 96 11.95 9.65 -11.20
N SER A 97 12.45 8.68 -11.98
CA SER A 97 13.25 8.92 -13.19
C SER A 97 12.42 9.01 -14.47
N LEU A 98 11.14 8.66 -14.43
CA LEU A 98 10.25 8.71 -15.58
C LEU A 98 9.83 10.15 -15.88
N SER A 99 9.71 10.47 -17.17
CA SER A 99 9.16 11.75 -17.61
C SER A 99 7.64 11.81 -17.40
N ASP A 100 7.11 13.02 -17.34
CA ASP A 100 5.66 13.25 -17.21
C ASP A 100 4.89 12.63 -18.38
N ARG A 101 5.48 12.57 -19.58
CA ARG A 101 4.90 11.91 -20.76
C ARG A 101 4.79 10.39 -20.57
N GLU A 102 5.79 9.76 -19.98
CA GLU A 102 5.77 8.32 -19.68
C GLU A 102 4.74 8.00 -18.61
N ILE A 103 4.67 8.83 -17.56
CA ILE A 103 3.65 8.70 -16.50
C ILE A 103 2.24 8.78 -17.10
N GLU A 104 1.96 9.79 -17.93
CA GLU A 104 0.65 9.96 -18.57
C GLU A 104 0.33 8.80 -19.53
N ALA A 105 1.29 8.38 -20.35
CA ALA A 105 1.11 7.28 -21.28
C ALA A 105 0.91 5.92 -20.61
N GLY A 106 1.45 5.73 -19.39
CA GLY A 106 1.34 4.51 -18.59
C GLY A 106 0.09 4.44 -17.73
N PHE A 107 -0.74 5.49 -17.65
CA PHE A 107 -1.83 5.57 -16.70
C PHE A 107 -3.19 5.75 -17.37
N SER A 108 -4.17 5.05 -16.85
CA SER A 108 -5.60 5.26 -17.17
C SER A 108 -6.40 5.27 -15.87
N VAL A 109 -7.51 5.99 -15.85
CA VAL A 109 -8.33 6.13 -14.64
C VAL A 109 -9.82 6.11 -14.97
N GLU A 110 -10.56 5.34 -14.18
CA GLU A 110 -12.02 5.31 -14.13
C GLU A 110 -12.47 6.09 -12.88
N GLY A 111 -13.43 7.02 -13.02
CA GLY A 111 -14.04 7.73 -11.90
C GLY A 111 -13.22 8.88 -11.33
N PHE A 112 -12.23 9.43 -12.04
CA PHE A 112 -11.39 10.53 -11.52
C PHE A 112 -12.21 11.76 -11.11
N HIS A 113 -13.35 12.01 -11.75
CA HIS A 113 -14.28 13.08 -11.39
C HIS A 113 -14.75 13.05 -9.91
N HIS A 114 -14.70 11.89 -9.26
CA HIS A 114 -15.01 11.79 -7.83
C HIS A 114 -13.95 12.50 -6.98
N ILE A 115 -12.68 12.43 -7.37
CA ILE A 115 -11.59 13.18 -6.70
C ILE A 115 -11.72 14.67 -7.02
N GLU A 116 -11.96 15.05 -8.28
CA GLU A 116 -12.11 16.44 -8.70
C GLU A 116 -13.26 17.14 -7.95
N ASN A 117 -14.44 16.50 -7.93
CA ASN A 117 -15.62 17.03 -7.24
C ASN A 117 -15.38 17.12 -5.70
N ALA A 118 -14.74 16.10 -5.12
CA ALA A 118 -14.40 16.10 -3.70
C ALA A 118 -13.40 17.20 -3.35
N HIS A 119 -12.36 17.39 -4.16
CA HIS A 119 -11.35 18.41 -3.96
C HIS A 119 -11.90 19.83 -4.14
N SER A 120 -12.79 20.05 -5.11
CA SER A 120 -13.42 21.35 -5.36
C SER A 120 -14.28 21.86 -4.20
N ALA A 121 -14.69 20.97 -3.28
CA ALA A 121 -15.37 21.35 -2.05
C ALA A 121 -14.45 22.07 -1.02
N GLY A 122 -13.13 22.14 -1.28
CA GLY A 122 -12.17 22.95 -0.53
C GLY A 122 -11.77 22.43 0.85
N LYS A 123 -12.07 21.16 1.15
CA LYS A 123 -11.76 20.53 2.45
C LYS A 123 -10.66 19.46 2.40
N GLY A 124 -9.88 19.44 1.30
CA GLY A 124 -9.00 18.34 1.00
C GLY A 124 -9.75 17.04 0.65
N VAL A 125 -9.03 15.99 0.33
CA VAL A 125 -9.60 14.68 -0.03
C VAL A 125 -8.81 13.57 0.65
N ILE A 126 -9.48 12.60 1.23
CA ILE A 126 -8.86 11.38 1.73
C ILE A 126 -8.98 10.31 0.65
N LEU A 127 -7.86 9.91 0.07
CA LEU A 127 -7.77 8.73 -0.77
C LEU A 127 -7.53 7.52 0.11
N ALA A 128 -8.52 6.65 0.25
CA ALA A 128 -8.39 5.41 1.01
C ALA A 128 -8.11 4.24 0.06
N LEU A 129 -7.00 3.53 0.28
CA LEU A 129 -6.54 2.47 -0.61
C LEU A 129 -6.26 1.17 0.14
N PRO A 130 -6.57 0.00 -0.45
CA PRO A 130 -5.90 -1.23 -0.09
C PRO A 130 -4.51 -1.30 -0.73
N HIS A 131 -3.59 -2.13 -0.20
CA HIS A 131 -2.28 -2.38 -0.80
C HIS A 131 -2.39 -3.19 -2.10
N VAL A 132 -2.97 -2.61 -3.14
CA VAL A 132 -3.19 -3.27 -4.46
C VAL A 132 -2.40 -2.60 -5.56
N GLY A 133 -1.59 -3.38 -6.26
CA GLY A 133 -0.89 -2.98 -7.48
C GLY A 133 0.10 -1.82 -7.31
N GLY A 134 0.05 -0.83 -8.19
CA GLY A 134 1.05 0.23 -8.30
C GLY A 134 0.56 1.62 -7.86
N TRP A 135 0.12 1.79 -6.62
CA TRP A 135 -0.43 3.06 -6.11
C TRP A 135 0.53 4.26 -6.17
N GLU A 136 1.84 4.03 -6.14
CA GLU A 136 2.84 5.10 -6.27
C GLU A 136 2.73 5.83 -7.62
N TRP A 137 2.37 5.08 -8.68
CA TRP A 137 2.16 5.68 -9.99
C TRP A 137 1.01 6.71 -10.00
N ALA A 138 -0.10 6.37 -9.35
CA ALA A 138 -1.20 7.30 -9.18
C ALA A 138 -0.80 8.53 -8.37
N GLY A 139 0.03 8.36 -7.33
CA GLY A 139 0.57 9.48 -6.55
C GLY A 139 1.35 10.45 -7.44
N ARG A 140 2.28 9.96 -8.24
CA ARG A 140 3.06 10.75 -9.21
C ARG A 140 2.14 11.43 -10.23
N TRP A 141 1.16 10.71 -10.77
CA TRP A 141 0.21 11.23 -11.75
C TRP A 141 -0.69 12.34 -11.18
N ILE A 142 -1.16 12.22 -9.93
CA ILE A 142 -1.97 13.24 -9.24
C ILE A 142 -1.15 14.52 -9.04
N VAL A 143 0.12 14.41 -8.61
CA VAL A 143 1.02 15.56 -8.46
C VAL A 143 1.24 16.26 -9.80
N GLN A 144 1.47 15.52 -10.87
CA GLN A 144 1.63 16.06 -12.22
C GLN A 144 0.40 16.85 -12.69
N ARG A 145 -0.79 16.52 -12.19
CA ARG A 145 -2.04 17.25 -12.43
C ARG A 145 -2.21 18.51 -11.57
N GLY A 146 -1.21 18.86 -10.78
CA GLY A 146 -1.18 20.09 -9.98
C GLY A 146 -1.82 19.96 -8.59
N TYR A 147 -2.22 18.75 -8.16
CA TYR A 147 -2.72 18.55 -6.81
C TYR A 147 -1.57 18.46 -5.82
N LYS A 148 -1.69 19.13 -4.68
CA LYS A 148 -0.80 18.90 -3.54
C LYS A 148 -1.16 17.57 -2.89
N MET A 149 -0.20 16.66 -2.81
CA MET A 149 -0.43 15.31 -2.29
C MET A 149 0.43 15.04 -1.07
N SER A 150 -0.18 14.45 -0.04
CA SER A 150 0.52 13.93 1.14
C SER A 150 0.22 12.43 1.28
N ALA A 151 1.21 11.65 1.72
CA ALA A 151 1.05 10.23 1.99
C ALA A 151 1.51 9.88 3.40
N VAL A 152 0.70 9.13 4.14
CA VAL A 152 1.10 8.58 5.44
C VAL A 152 1.92 7.32 5.20
N VAL A 153 3.10 7.24 5.84
CA VAL A 153 4.09 6.20 5.60
C VAL A 153 4.51 5.55 6.91
N GLU A 154 4.45 4.22 6.95
CA GLU A 154 4.96 3.43 8.07
C GLU A 154 6.45 3.71 8.30
N VAL A 155 6.83 3.97 9.55
CA VAL A 155 8.23 4.11 9.93
C VAL A 155 8.84 2.72 10.01
N LEU A 156 9.66 2.38 9.02
CA LEU A 156 10.30 1.06 8.92
C LEU A 156 11.43 0.91 9.95
N GLU A 157 11.67 -0.33 10.40
CA GLU A 157 12.79 -0.64 11.33
C GLU A 157 14.16 -0.28 10.71
N SER A 158 14.35 -0.55 9.41
CA SER A 158 15.54 -0.08 8.68
C SER A 158 15.39 1.38 8.33
N ARG A 159 16.19 2.23 8.96
CA ARG A 159 16.27 3.66 8.69
C ARG A 159 16.60 3.93 7.22
N GLU A 160 17.56 3.20 6.67
CA GLU A 160 17.98 3.37 5.28
C GLU A 160 16.87 3.02 4.28
N ALA A 161 16.09 1.96 4.56
CA ALA A 161 14.95 1.62 3.73
C ALA A 161 13.87 2.72 3.83
N TYR A 162 13.57 3.19 5.04
CA TYR A 162 12.63 4.29 5.25
C TYR A 162 13.06 5.56 4.51
N GLU A 163 14.33 5.98 4.64
CA GLU A 163 14.89 7.15 3.94
C GLU A 163 14.77 6.98 2.41
N ALA A 164 15.14 5.82 1.86
CA ALA A 164 15.08 5.57 0.42
C ALA A 164 13.65 5.69 -0.14
N PHE A 165 12.65 5.14 0.56
CA PHE A 165 11.25 5.26 0.15
C PHE A 165 10.70 6.68 0.30
N THR A 166 11.04 7.37 1.38
CA THR A 166 10.58 8.74 1.61
C THR A 166 11.22 9.71 0.64
N ASP A 167 12.49 9.54 0.31
CA ASP A 167 13.20 10.37 -0.67
C ASP A 167 12.66 10.14 -2.09
N ALA A 168 12.35 8.89 -2.47
CA ALA A 168 11.70 8.60 -3.74
C ALA A 168 10.34 9.31 -3.86
N ARG A 169 9.50 9.30 -2.81
CA ARG A 169 8.21 10.00 -2.81
C ARG A 169 8.37 11.52 -2.86
N ARG A 170 9.30 12.08 -2.08
CA ARG A 170 9.60 13.52 -2.12
C ARG A 170 10.11 13.96 -3.49
N ALA A 171 10.94 13.16 -4.15
CA ALA A 171 11.41 13.42 -5.52
C ALA A 171 10.26 13.46 -6.54
N MET A 172 9.14 12.78 -6.26
CA MET A 172 7.93 12.82 -7.07
C MET A 172 6.97 13.97 -6.69
N GLY A 173 7.33 14.81 -5.71
CA GLY A 173 6.49 15.91 -5.22
C GLY A 173 5.39 15.48 -4.24
N VAL A 174 5.53 14.31 -3.62
CA VAL A 174 4.60 13.82 -2.58
C VAL A 174 5.17 14.18 -1.20
N ASP A 175 4.39 14.90 -0.40
CA ASP A 175 4.72 15.19 1.00
C ASP A 175 4.55 13.91 1.84
N VAL A 176 5.58 13.57 2.61
CA VAL A 176 5.57 12.37 3.45
C VAL A 176 5.23 12.73 4.89
N ILE A 177 4.19 12.09 5.41
CA ILE A 177 3.79 12.15 6.82
C ILE A 177 4.19 10.83 7.49
N PRO A 178 5.19 10.81 8.41
CA PRO A 178 5.53 9.60 9.16
C PRO A 178 4.35 9.12 10.00
N LEU A 179 4.13 7.81 10.08
CA LEU A 179 3.13 7.21 10.96
C LEU A 179 3.68 7.13 12.39
N ASP A 180 3.72 8.28 13.04
CA ASP A 180 4.15 8.48 14.43
C ASP A 180 3.06 9.20 15.26
N ASP A 181 3.38 9.59 16.47
CA ASP A 181 2.46 10.28 17.40
C ASP A 181 1.95 11.63 16.86
N ARG A 182 2.62 12.23 15.88
CA ARG A 182 2.25 13.50 15.24
C ARG A 182 1.46 13.31 13.94
N ALA A 183 1.39 12.10 13.42
CA ALA A 183 0.72 11.81 12.15
C ALA A 183 -0.70 12.35 12.11
N GLY A 184 -1.46 12.18 13.19
CA GLY A 184 -2.84 12.64 13.28
C GLY A 184 -3.01 14.16 13.12
N VAL A 185 -2.09 14.95 13.67
CA VAL A 185 -2.09 16.42 13.52
C VAL A 185 -1.70 16.81 12.11
N ALA A 186 -0.61 16.22 11.59
CA ALA A 186 -0.10 16.50 10.25
C ALA A 186 -1.12 16.19 9.15
N VAL A 187 -1.84 15.06 9.26
CA VAL A 187 -2.93 14.71 8.33
C VAL A 187 -4.05 15.74 8.36
N GLN A 188 -4.48 16.20 9.55
CA GLN A 188 -5.53 17.21 9.66
C GLN A 188 -5.09 18.56 9.09
N GLU A 189 -3.83 18.95 9.30
CA GLU A 189 -3.27 20.18 8.73
C GLU A 189 -3.20 20.10 7.20
N ALA A 190 -2.72 18.99 6.63
CA ALA A 190 -2.68 18.76 5.20
C ALA A 190 -4.10 18.83 4.57
N LEU A 191 -5.10 18.16 5.17
CA LEU A 191 -6.47 18.21 4.69
C LEU A 191 -7.05 19.63 4.75
N ARG A 192 -6.83 20.37 5.85
CA ARG A 192 -7.29 21.77 5.96
C ARG A 192 -6.60 22.70 4.96
N ALA A 193 -5.37 22.37 4.56
CA ALA A 193 -4.64 23.06 3.51
C ALA A 193 -5.06 22.65 2.08
N GLY A 194 -6.07 21.78 1.95
CA GLY A 194 -6.63 21.35 0.67
C GLY A 194 -5.83 20.23 -0.01
N HIS A 195 -4.95 19.53 0.70
CA HIS A 195 -4.20 18.43 0.10
C HIS A 195 -5.07 17.21 -0.21
N VAL A 196 -4.65 16.44 -1.19
CA VAL A 196 -5.08 15.06 -1.39
C VAL A 196 -4.21 14.18 -0.49
N VAL A 197 -4.82 13.54 0.52
CA VAL A 197 -4.08 12.72 1.50
C VAL A 197 -4.34 11.25 1.24
N SER A 198 -3.28 10.50 0.93
CA SER A 198 -3.33 9.05 0.68
C SER A 198 -3.12 8.25 1.96
N LEU A 199 -4.04 7.33 2.25
CA LEU A 199 -4.03 6.44 3.40
C LEU A 199 -4.24 4.99 2.94
N LEU A 200 -3.20 4.16 3.05
CA LEU A 200 -3.34 2.71 2.93
C LEU A 200 -4.00 2.19 4.22
N ALA A 201 -5.18 1.59 4.11
CA ALA A 201 -6.03 1.35 5.27
C ALA A 201 -6.67 -0.07 5.33
N ASP A 202 -6.11 -1.03 4.63
CA ASP A 202 -6.52 -2.44 4.68
C ASP A 202 -5.77 -3.25 5.74
N ARG A 203 -4.78 -2.64 6.44
CA ARG A 203 -3.98 -3.24 7.50
C ARG A 203 -3.89 -2.32 8.72
N ASP A 204 -4.23 -2.84 9.89
CA ASP A 204 -4.09 -2.12 11.16
C ASP A 204 -2.70 -2.34 11.76
N ILE A 205 -1.73 -1.50 11.35
CA ILE A 205 -0.32 -1.59 11.78
C ILE A 205 -0.18 -1.30 13.27
N GLN A 206 -0.89 -0.27 13.76
CA GLN A 206 -0.81 0.20 15.14
C GLN A 206 -1.67 -0.63 16.12
N ARG A 207 -2.52 -1.53 15.59
CA ARG A 207 -3.40 -2.43 16.35
C ARG A 207 -4.35 -1.70 17.34
N ASN A 208 -4.74 -0.51 16.97
CA ASN A 208 -5.68 0.34 17.71
C ASN A 208 -6.91 0.69 16.85
N GLY A 209 -7.10 -0.02 15.76
CA GLY A 209 -8.20 0.20 14.82
C GLY A 209 -9.56 -0.24 15.34
N VAL A 210 -10.55 -0.13 14.48
CA VAL A 210 -11.94 -0.51 14.73
C VAL A 210 -12.19 -1.94 14.30
N GLU A 211 -12.99 -2.70 15.05
CA GLU A 211 -13.44 -4.03 14.60
C GLU A 211 -14.30 -3.90 13.35
N VAL A 212 -14.00 -4.70 12.35
CA VAL A 212 -14.69 -4.80 11.07
C VAL A 212 -14.82 -6.25 10.64
N GLU A 213 -15.80 -6.54 9.78
CA GLU A 213 -15.84 -7.75 9.00
C GLU A 213 -15.12 -7.51 7.67
N PHE A 214 -14.12 -8.34 7.38
CA PHE A 214 -13.31 -8.26 6.17
C PHE A 214 -13.17 -9.66 5.57
N PHE A 215 -13.71 -9.87 4.37
CA PHE A 215 -13.86 -11.18 3.72
C PHE A 215 -14.53 -12.24 4.61
N GLY A 216 -15.59 -11.85 5.33
CA GLY A 216 -16.39 -12.75 6.15
C GLY A 216 -15.76 -13.14 7.49
N GLU A 217 -14.64 -12.54 7.89
CA GLU A 217 -13.96 -12.80 9.16
C GLU A 217 -13.71 -11.48 9.89
N LYS A 218 -13.86 -11.48 11.22
CA LYS A 218 -13.61 -10.30 12.06
C LYS A 218 -12.12 -10.00 12.18
N THR A 219 -11.77 -8.74 12.00
CA THR A 219 -10.43 -8.19 12.22
C THR A 219 -10.52 -6.73 12.66
N THR A 220 -9.39 -6.01 12.71
CA THR A 220 -9.37 -4.56 12.91
C THR A 220 -8.86 -3.84 11.67
N ALA A 221 -9.39 -2.63 11.43
CA ALA A 221 -8.93 -1.74 10.37
C ALA A 221 -8.65 -0.34 10.94
N PRO A 222 -7.73 0.43 10.32
CA PRO A 222 -7.38 1.77 10.79
C PRO A 222 -8.61 2.70 10.83
N ALA A 223 -8.86 3.29 11.98
CA ALA A 223 -9.91 4.29 12.16
C ALA A 223 -9.60 5.65 11.52
N GLY A 224 -8.34 5.88 11.15
CA GLY A 224 -7.81 7.17 10.69
C GLY A 224 -8.65 7.82 9.58
N PRO A 225 -8.91 7.15 8.45
CA PRO A 225 -9.69 7.75 7.37
C PRO A 225 -11.07 8.24 7.83
N ALA A 226 -11.80 7.43 8.58
CA ALA A 226 -13.11 7.79 9.11
C ALA A 226 -13.03 8.93 10.15
N PHE A 227 -12.07 8.87 11.07
CA PHE A 227 -11.84 9.92 12.07
C PHE A 227 -11.53 11.28 11.41
N PHE A 228 -10.60 11.33 10.46
CA PHE A 228 -10.24 12.58 9.79
C PHE A 228 -11.40 13.14 8.95
N SER A 229 -12.12 12.27 8.25
CA SER A 229 -13.32 12.67 7.51
C SER A 229 -14.34 13.35 8.40
N LEU A 230 -14.69 12.75 9.52
CA LEU A 230 -15.65 13.30 10.47
C LEU A 230 -15.14 14.58 11.15
N ARG A 231 -13.84 14.67 11.41
CA ARG A 231 -13.23 15.80 12.13
C ARG A 231 -13.01 17.04 11.25
N VAL A 232 -12.60 16.84 9.99
CA VAL A 232 -12.25 17.92 9.06
C VAL A 232 -13.38 18.17 8.05
N GLY A 233 -14.22 17.16 7.81
CA GLY A 233 -15.24 17.16 6.77
C GLY A 233 -14.70 16.84 5.38
N ALA A 234 -13.49 16.27 5.28
CA ALA A 234 -12.89 15.81 4.04
C ALA A 234 -13.57 14.50 3.59
N PRO A 235 -14.00 14.39 2.32
CA PRO A 235 -14.59 13.15 1.82
C PRO A 235 -13.56 12.02 1.75
N ILE A 236 -14.00 10.78 2.03
CA ILE A 236 -13.22 9.56 1.81
C ILE A 236 -13.57 9.03 0.43
N VAL A 237 -12.58 8.92 -0.44
CA VAL A 237 -12.70 8.39 -1.80
C VAL A 237 -11.91 7.09 -1.86
N PRO A 238 -12.58 5.92 -1.88
CA PRO A 238 -11.89 4.63 -2.04
C PRO A 238 -11.37 4.46 -3.45
N LEU A 239 -10.16 3.91 -3.60
CA LEU A 239 -9.60 3.58 -4.91
C LEU A 239 -8.58 2.44 -4.84
N ALA A 240 -8.31 1.83 -5.99
CA ALA A 240 -7.18 0.93 -6.19
C ALA A 240 -6.51 1.20 -7.52
N VAL A 241 -5.22 0.86 -7.62
CA VAL A 241 -4.41 1.06 -8.83
C VAL A 241 -3.83 -0.27 -9.27
N TYR A 242 -4.33 -0.80 -10.36
CA TYR A 242 -3.95 -2.11 -10.87
C TYR A 242 -2.82 -2.01 -11.88
N PHE A 243 -1.91 -2.96 -11.83
CA PHE A 243 -1.04 -3.22 -12.98
C PHE A 243 -1.84 -3.76 -14.15
N THR A 244 -1.52 -3.29 -15.33
CA THR A 244 -2.05 -3.88 -16.57
C THR A 244 -1.04 -4.85 -17.19
N ARG A 245 -1.42 -5.50 -18.29
CA ARG A 245 -0.49 -6.37 -19.05
C ARG A 245 0.61 -5.59 -19.79
N ARG A 246 0.46 -4.27 -19.94
CA ARG A 246 1.48 -3.42 -20.56
C ARG A 246 2.65 -3.23 -19.59
N VAL A 247 3.85 -3.17 -20.13
CA VAL A 247 5.01 -2.65 -19.40
C VAL A 247 4.70 -1.20 -18.99
N ASP A 248 5.00 -0.84 -17.75
CA ASP A 248 4.69 0.47 -17.17
C ASP A 248 3.20 0.89 -17.30
N GLY A 249 2.30 -0.08 -17.42
CA GLY A 249 0.87 0.19 -17.58
C GLY A 249 0.09 0.03 -16.28
N HIS A 250 -0.72 1.05 -15.95
CA HIS A 250 -1.53 1.12 -14.74
C HIS A 250 -2.96 1.54 -15.05
N HIS A 251 -3.89 1.06 -14.23
CA HIS A 251 -5.30 1.44 -14.31
C HIS A 251 -5.86 1.70 -12.91
N ALA A 252 -6.26 2.93 -12.64
CA ALA A 252 -6.91 3.29 -11.39
C ALA A 252 -8.43 3.16 -11.49
N VAL A 253 -9.04 2.67 -10.43
CA VAL A 253 -10.50 2.66 -10.26
C VAL A 253 -10.83 3.45 -9.02
N VAL A 254 -11.46 4.59 -9.21
CA VAL A 254 -11.89 5.52 -8.17
C VAL A 254 -13.37 5.33 -7.92
N ARG A 255 -13.74 5.07 -6.67
CA ARG A 255 -15.12 4.86 -6.26
C ARG A 255 -15.75 6.17 -5.81
N PRO A 256 -17.09 6.29 -5.79
CA PRO A 256 -17.77 7.44 -5.21
C PRO A 256 -17.32 7.68 -3.76
N PRO A 257 -17.33 8.94 -3.29
CA PRO A 257 -17.06 9.23 -1.88
C PRO A 257 -18.01 8.47 -0.97
N LEU A 258 -17.47 7.96 0.16
CA LEU A 258 -18.28 7.27 1.15
C LEU A 258 -19.29 8.22 1.79
N ALA A 259 -20.51 7.74 1.89
CA ALA A 259 -21.60 8.48 2.56
C ALA A 259 -21.85 7.90 3.95
N LEU A 260 -22.06 8.78 4.93
CA LEU A 260 -22.59 8.38 6.23
C LEU A 260 -24.13 8.50 6.18
N ALA A 261 -24.82 7.37 6.20
CA ALA A 261 -26.28 7.30 6.03
C ALA A 261 -27.05 7.93 7.19
N SER A 262 -26.50 7.93 8.41
CA SER A 262 -27.10 8.56 9.61
C SER A 262 -26.00 8.93 10.60
N ARG A 263 -26.22 10.01 11.36
CA ARG A 263 -25.29 10.42 12.42
C ARG A 263 -25.72 9.81 13.74
N GLY A 264 -24.75 9.20 14.42
CA GLY A 264 -24.87 8.62 15.76
C GLY A 264 -23.83 9.22 16.70
N SER A 265 -23.29 8.43 17.61
CA SER A 265 -22.12 8.83 18.35
C SER A 265 -20.90 8.85 17.44
N LEU A 266 -19.89 9.65 17.76
CA LEU A 266 -18.65 9.73 16.97
C LEU A 266 -18.00 8.32 16.80
N ARG A 267 -18.05 7.50 17.85
CA ARG A 267 -17.54 6.14 17.84
C ARG A 267 -18.29 5.25 16.83
N ASP A 268 -19.63 5.32 16.85
CA ASP A 268 -20.47 4.52 15.95
C ASP A 268 -20.30 4.98 14.49
N ASP A 269 -20.16 6.27 14.26
CA ASP A 269 -19.97 6.83 12.93
C ASP A 269 -18.60 6.43 12.36
N ILE A 270 -17.54 6.44 13.18
CA ILE A 270 -16.23 5.93 12.80
C ILE A 270 -16.34 4.44 12.44
N ALA A 271 -17.00 3.63 13.27
CA ALA A 271 -17.14 2.19 13.00
C ALA A 271 -17.88 1.94 11.67
N LYS A 272 -19.01 2.63 11.44
CA LYS A 272 -19.79 2.50 10.20
C LYS A 272 -19.01 2.92 8.97
N LEU A 273 -18.32 4.06 8.99
CA LEU A 273 -17.52 4.53 7.86
C LEU A 273 -16.33 3.60 7.59
N THR A 274 -15.67 3.11 8.64
CA THR A 274 -14.58 2.14 8.50
C THR A 274 -15.09 0.84 7.89
N GLN A 275 -16.24 0.31 8.33
CA GLN A 275 -16.84 -0.89 7.73
C GLN A 275 -17.23 -0.65 6.26
N SER A 276 -17.79 0.51 5.93
CA SER A 276 -18.12 0.86 4.54
C SER A 276 -16.87 0.94 3.66
N MET A 277 -15.77 1.50 4.19
CA MET A 277 -14.48 1.55 3.50
C MET A 277 -13.94 0.15 3.23
N ILE A 278 -14.00 -0.75 4.21
CA ILE A 278 -13.56 -2.15 4.05
C ILE A 278 -14.41 -2.90 3.03
N ALA A 279 -15.71 -2.67 2.98
CA ALA A 279 -16.59 -3.26 1.96
C ALA A 279 -16.19 -2.82 0.53
N GLU A 280 -15.84 -1.53 0.34
CA GLU A 280 -15.29 -1.06 -0.94
C GLU A 280 -13.93 -1.70 -1.24
N PHE A 281 -13.06 -1.87 -0.24
CA PHE A 281 -11.78 -2.56 -0.43
C PHE A 281 -11.96 -4.01 -0.85
N GLU A 282 -12.91 -4.74 -0.27
CA GLU A 282 -13.23 -6.10 -0.74
C GLU A 282 -13.59 -6.12 -2.22
N SER A 283 -14.45 -5.19 -2.65
CA SER A 283 -14.84 -5.07 -4.05
C SER A 283 -13.64 -4.77 -4.96
N LEU A 284 -12.77 -3.85 -4.55
CA LEU A 284 -11.56 -3.48 -5.28
C LEU A 284 -10.54 -4.64 -5.33
N ILE A 285 -10.31 -5.32 -4.20
CA ILE A 285 -9.36 -6.46 -4.12
C ILE A 285 -9.84 -7.62 -5.00
N ARG A 286 -11.16 -7.93 -5.01
CA ARG A 286 -11.72 -9.01 -5.85
C ARG A 286 -11.50 -8.82 -7.36
N ARG A 287 -11.23 -7.60 -7.84
CA ARG A 287 -10.94 -7.36 -9.26
C ARG A 287 -9.58 -7.93 -9.70
N ALA A 288 -8.57 -7.92 -8.82
CA ALA A 288 -7.24 -8.48 -9.09
C ALA A 288 -6.60 -8.96 -7.77
N PRO A 289 -7.08 -10.06 -7.18
CA PRO A 289 -6.61 -10.52 -5.87
C PRO A 289 -5.12 -10.84 -5.84
N GLU A 290 -4.52 -11.26 -6.97
CA GLU A 290 -3.08 -11.49 -7.11
C GLU A 290 -2.25 -10.21 -7.01
N GLN A 291 -2.88 -9.05 -7.09
CA GLN A 291 -2.20 -7.76 -6.93
C GLN A 291 -2.34 -7.20 -5.51
N TRP A 292 -2.94 -7.93 -4.60
CA TRP A 292 -3.05 -7.52 -3.21
C TRP A 292 -1.81 -7.91 -2.41
N HIS A 293 -1.06 -6.92 -1.98
CA HIS A 293 0.27 -7.05 -1.37
C HIS A 293 0.20 -7.16 0.16
N LEU A 294 -0.69 -7.97 0.69
CA LEU A 294 -0.78 -8.27 2.11
C LEU A 294 -0.05 -9.58 2.42
N PHE A 295 1.17 -9.46 2.95
CA PHE A 295 2.07 -10.58 3.24
C PHE A 295 2.24 -10.85 4.74
N SER A 296 1.62 -10.04 5.58
CA SER A 296 1.66 -10.12 7.04
C SER A 296 0.32 -10.57 7.62
N PRO A 297 0.28 -11.09 8.86
CA PRO A 297 -0.96 -11.42 9.56
C PRO A 297 -1.91 -10.22 9.66
N ASN A 298 -3.19 -10.43 9.37
CA ASN A 298 -4.22 -9.38 9.42
C ASN A 298 -5.49 -9.83 10.14
N TRP A 299 -5.67 -11.11 10.41
CA TRP A 299 -6.81 -11.66 11.13
C TRP A 299 -6.38 -12.41 12.37
N PRO A 300 -7.21 -12.44 13.43
CA PRO A 300 -6.92 -13.20 14.64
C PRO A 300 -6.62 -14.68 14.40
N SER A 301 -7.17 -15.25 13.33
CA SER A 301 -6.90 -16.63 12.92
C SER A 301 -5.57 -16.84 12.21
N ASP A 302 -4.86 -15.77 11.85
CA ASP A 302 -3.57 -15.88 11.15
C ASP A 302 -2.44 -16.25 12.13
N PRO A 303 -1.52 -17.15 11.74
CA PRO A 303 -0.32 -17.44 12.53
C PRO A 303 0.51 -16.15 12.74
N GLY A 304 0.93 -15.91 13.98
CA GLY A 304 1.72 -14.72 14.32
C GLY A 304 0.90 -13.44 14.46
N TYR A 305 -0.43 -13.49 14.37
CA TYR A 305 -1.25 -12.34 14.73
C TYR A 305 -1.13 -12.12 16.25
N SER A 306 -0.65 -10.94 16.64
CA SER A 306 -0.60 -10.51 18.05
C SER A 306 -1.43 -9.23 18.17
N ARG A 307 -2.29 -9.15 19.18
CA ARG A 307 -3.01 -7.92 19.56
C ARG A 307 -2.13 -7.02 20.40
#